data_4b11395acea2a42fb634c9ac5dcf332a
#
_entry.id   4b11395acea2a42fb634c9ac5dcf332a
#
_cell.length_a   1.000
_cell.length_b   1.000
_cell.length_c   1.000
_cell.angle_alpha   90.00
_cell.angle_beta   90.00
_cell.angle_gamma   90.00
#
_symmetry.space_group_name_H-M   'P 1'
#
loop_
_entity.id
_entity.type
_entity.pdbx_description
1 polymer ?
#
loop_
_entity_poly.entity_id
_entity_poly.type
_entity_poly.pdbx_seq_one_letter_code
_entity_poly.pdbx_strand_id
1 'polypeptide(L)'
;MVSPSEKAKSFAQTTLNISAFQEIKQIEKALKDIYFVSGLGADARVFQMLKFEGYRPVHIRWLEPEPGESVAAYARRLTAQIKTDKPIIVGLSFGGIIAIEIAKQIPVEKVVLLSSVKDLYEVPPYFRVFRWFPIHRIFPFKSLLWALYWFAYWIFGVDSLEERKLLKTILLETDPHFLKWALHRVVLWNNEEIPENLSHIHGRCDRIFPALFVEPDFMVKQGSHLMVINHAAEISDLLQRIIG
;
A
#
# COMPACT_ATOMS: atom_id res chain seq x y z
N MET A 1 46.62 9.99 32.32
CA MET A 1 47.08 8.95 31.36
C MET A 1 46.08 7.81 31.39
N VAL A 2 45.48 7.47 30.24
CA VAL A 2 44.52 6.35 30.13
C VAL A 2 45.31 5.04 30.21
N SER A 3 44.89 4.09 31.04
CA SER A 3 45.62 2.85 31.29
C SER A 3 45.66 1.98 30.01
N PRO A 4 46.72 1.16 29.81
CA PRO A 4 46.80 0.25 28.67
C PRO A 4 45.59 -0.71 28.55
N SER A 5 44.99 -1.08 29.67
CA SER A 5 43.79 -1.95 29.71
C SER A 5 42.53 -1.26 29.21
N GLU A 6 42.37 0.04 29.42
CA GLU A 6 41.24 0.82 28.90
C GLU A 6 41.33 1.06 27.41
N LYS A 7 42.56 1.27 26.89
CA LYS A 7 42.79 1.37 25.43
C LYS A 7 42.48 0.06 24.73
N ALA A 8 42.87 -1.09 25.31
CA ALA A 8 42.59 -2.40 24.75
C ALA A 8 41.08 -2.71 24.72
N LYS A 9 40.34 -2.37 25.79
CA LYS A 9 38.88 -2.50 25.86
C LYS A 9 38.18 -1.62 24.83
N SER A 10 38.61 -0.36 24.69
CA SER A 10 38.06 0.56 23.71
C SER A 10 38.29 0.07 22.26
N PHE A 11 39.48 -0.45 21.96
CA PHE A 11 39.81 -1.00 20.64
C PHE A 11 38.98 -2.25 20.36
N ALA A 12 38.84 -3.18 21.31
CA ALA A 12 37.99 -4.38 21.14
C ALA A 12 36.50 -4.01 20.91
N GLN A 13 35.99 -3.03 21.64
CA GLN A 13 34.63 -2.54 21.50
C GLN A 13 34.40 -1.92 20.10
N THR A 14 35.37 -1.14 19.61
CA THR A 14 35.32 -0.54 18.28
C THR A 14 35.36 -1.61 17.17
N THR A 15 36.19 -2.61 17.31
CA THR A 15 36.32 -3.72 16.34
C THR A 15 35.04 -4.57 16.30
N LEU A 16 34.41 -4.86 17.44
CA LEU A 16 33.13 -5.54 17.54
C LEU A 16 32.04 -4.74 16.86
N ASN A 17 31.99 -3.43 17.05
CA ASN A 17 31.01 -2.56 16.40
C ASN A 17 31.18 -2.51 14.87
N ILE A 18 32.43 -2.50 14.38
CA ILE A 18 32.71 -2.51 12.93
C ILE A 18 32.30 -3.86 12.32
N SER A 19 32.60 -4.98 12.98
CA SER A 19 32.22 -6.32 12.53
C SER A 19 30.68 -6.46 12.48
N ALA A 20 29.99 -6.07 13.53
CA ALA A 20 28.52 -6.09 13.58
C ALA A 20 27.88 -5.20 12.51
N PHE A 21 28.46 -4.02 12.26
CA PHE A 21 27.99 -3.12 11.21
C PHE A 21 28.20 -3.69 9.80
N GLN A 22 29.31 -4.40 9.56
CA GLN A 22 29.57 -5.08 8.29
C GLN A 22 28.62 -6.26 8.08
N GLU A 23 28.33 -7.01 9.14
CA GLU A 23 27.40 -8.13 9.13
C GLU A 23 25.96 -7.65 8.84
N ILE A 24 25.50 -6.57 9.49
CA ILE A 24 24.22 -5.93 9.20
C ILE A 24 24.13 -5.49 7.73
N LYS A 25 25.18 -4.85 7.21
CA LYS A 25 25.23 -4.46 5.79
C LYS A 25 25.19 -5.64 4.82
N GLN A 26 25.80 -6.76 5.17
CA GLN A 26 25.74 -7.98 4.37
C GLN A 26 24.34 -8.59 4.39
N ILE A 27 23.67 -8.62 5.55
CA ILE A 27 22.28 -9.07 5.70
C ILE A 27 21.36 -8.17 4.89
N GLU A 28 21.47 -6.85 5.02
CA GLU A 28 20.68 -5.89 4.24
C GLU A 28 20.85 -6.06 2.73
N LYS A 29 22.07 -6.37 2.26
CA LYS A 29 22.37 -6.61 0.84
C LYS A 29 21.81 -7.95 0.35
N ALA A 30 21.59 -8.91 1.23
CA ALA A 30 21.02 -10.22 0.91
C ALA A 30 19.48 -10.20 0.86
N LEU A 31 18.83 -9.17 1.43
CA LEU A 31 17.39 -9.05 1.43
C LEU A 31 16.86 -8.71 0.02
N LYS A 32 15.77 -9.36 -0.36
CA LYS A 32 15.04 -9.07 -1.59
C LYS A 32 14.09 -7.89 -1.40
N ASP A 33 14.05 -6.97 -2.35
CA ASP A 33 13.13 -5.82 -2.26
C ASP A 33 11.68 -6.26 -2.50
N ILE A 34 10.78 -5.80 -1.63
CA ILE A 34 9.34 -5.88 -1.81
C ILE A 34 8.75 -4.47 -1.86
N TYR A 35 8.04 -4.15 -2.93
CA TYR A 35 7.54 -2.80 -3.20
C TYR A 35 6.10 -2.66 -2.74
N PHE A 36 5.86 -1.64 -1.91
CA PHE A 36 4.52 -1.32 -1.40
C PHE A 36 3.97 -0.08 -2.07
N VAL A 37 2.75 -0.19 -2.60
CA VAL A 37 1.97 0.93 -3.13
C VAL A 37 0.78 1.13 -2.20
N SER A 38 0.73 2.26 -1.52
CA SER A 38 -0.30 2.56 -0.52
C SER A 38 -1.67 2.84 -1.15
N GLY A 39 -2.71 2.95 -0.31
CA GLY A 39 -4.03 3.37 -0.76
C GLY A 39 -4.09 4.86 -1.08
N LEU A 40 -5.23 5.28 -1.60
CA LEU A 40 -5.52 6.65 -1.96
C LEU A 40 -5.37 7.56 -0.73
N GLY A 41 -4.48 8.55 -0.84
CA GLY A 41 -4.17 9.46 0.25
C GLY A 41 -3.33 8.87 1.39
N ALA A 42 -3.04 7.57 1.35
CA ALA A 42 -2.21 6.90 2.34
C ALA A 42 -0.72 6.90 1.92
N ASP A 43 0.13 6.62 2.88
CA ASP A 43 1.58 6.49 2.70
C ASP A 43 2.14 5.23 3.40
N ALA A 44 3.44 5.15 3.56
CA ALA A 44 4.13 4.02 4.18
C ALA A 44 3.63 3.66 5.60
N ARG A 45 3.05 4.61 6.32
CA ARG A 45 2.56 4.41 7.71
C ARG A 45 1.51 3.31 7.82
N VAL A 46 0.70 3.08 6.78
CA VAL A 46 -0.33 2.04 6.80
C VAL A 46 0.25 0.62 6.83
N PHE A 47 1.50 0.43 6.41
CA PHE A 47 2.18 -0.86 6.36
C PHE A 47 3.13 -1.10 7.54
N GLN A 48 3.31 -0.13 8.43
CA GLN A 48 4.31 -0.19 9.51
C GLN A 48 4.11 -1.35 10.50
N MET A 49 2.89 -1.89 10.58
CA MET A 49 2.56 -3.02 11.45
C MET A 49 2.81 -4.38 10.78
N LEU A 50 3.05 -4.42 9.47
CA LEU A 50 3.34 -5.65 8.75
C LEU A 50 4.76 -6.13 9.06
N LYS A 51 4.92 -7.46 9.20
CA LYS A 51 6.19 -8.13 9.46
C LYS A 51 6.37 -9.27 8.47
N PHE A 52 7.52 -9.36 7.87
CA PHE A 52 7.91 -10.45 6.96
C PHE A 52 9.42 -10.61 6.98
N GLU A 53 9.89 -11.82 6.80
CA GLU A 53 11.30 -12.17 6.86
C GLU A 53 11.90 -12.32 5.47
N GLY A 54 13.19 -12.01 5.34
CA GLY A 54 13.91 -12.17 4.07
C GLY A 54 13.71 -11.04 3.05
N TYR A 55 12.90 -10.03 3.37
CA TYR A 55 12.56 -8.93 2.46
C TYR A 55 12.83 -7.57 3.06
N ARG A 56 13.19 -6.62 2.19
CA ARG A 56 13.33 -5.21 2.52
C ARG A 56 12.14 -4.43 1.93
N PRO A 57 11.29 -3.78 2.77
CA PRO A 57 10.17 -3.00 2.26
C PRO A 57 10.67 -1.72 1.58
N VAL A 58 10.20 -1.50 0.36
CA VAL A 58 10.42 -0.29 -0.42
C VAL A 58 9.06 0.34 -0.70
N HIS A 59 8.85 1.56 -0.23
CA HIS A 59 7.57 2.24 -0.40
C HIS A 59 7.60 3.15 -1.62
N ILE A 60 6.72 2.89 -2.59
CA ILE A 60 6.51 3.74 -3.75
C ILE A 60 5.83 5.03 -3.29
N ARG A 61 6.43 6.16 -3.60
CA ARG A 61 5.90 7.49 -3.27
C ARG A 61 4.98 7.97 -4.37
N TRP A 62 3.85 8.53 -3.96
CA TRP A 62 2.94 9.20 -4.88
C TRP A 62 3.63 10.40 -5.54
N LEU A 63 3.35 10.60 -6.82
CA LEU A 63 3.76 11.75 -7.60
C LEU A 63 2.56 12.66 -7.80
N GLU A 64 2.79 13.92 -8.13
CA GLU A 64 1.73 14.80 -8.58
C GLU A 64 1.21 14.32 -9.95
N PRO A 65 -0.12 14.11 -10.10
CA PRO A 65 -0.69 13.71 -11.37
C PRO A 65 -0.57 14.82 -12.43
N GLU A 66 -0.28 14.45 -13.67
CA GLU A 66 -0.28 15.37 -14.78
C GLU A 66 -1.71 15.61 -15.29
N PRO A 67 -1.98 16.79 -15.90
CA PRO A 67 -3.30 17.09 -16.46
C PRO A 67 -3.77 16.03 -17.48
N GLY A 68 -4.92 15.43 -17.22
CA GLY A 68 -5.49 14.41 -18.10
C GLY A 68 -4.83 13.03 -18.02
N GLU A 69 -3.81 12.84 -17.19
CA GLU A 69 -3.02 11.61 -17.10
C GLU A 69 -3.89 10.39 -16.77
N SER A 70 -3.74 9.31 -17.55
CA SER A 70 -4.41 8.02 -17.28
C SER A 70 -3.73 7.26 -16.14
N VAL A 71 -4.43 6.25 -15.57
CA VAL A 71 -3.85 5.37 -14.55
C VAL A 71 -2.60 4.64 -15.09
N ALA A 72 -2.67 4.16 -16.33
CA ALA A 72 -1.55 3.47 -16.98
C ALA A 72 -0.32 4.39 -17.17
N ALA A 73 -0.53 5.66 -17.60
CA ALA A 73 0.56 6.61 -17.75
C ALA A 73 1.18 6.97 -16.39
N TYR A 74 0.34 7.17 -15.38
CA TYR A 74 0.78 7.44 -14.02
C TYR A 74 1.58 6.27 -13.43
N ALA A 75 1.08 5.03 -13.58
CA ALA A 75 1.78 3.82 -13.15
C ALA A 75 3.14 3.70 -13.83
N ARG A 76 3.25 4.04 -15.13
CA ARG A 76 4.53 4.06 -15.85
C ARG A 76 5.55 5.01 -15.21
N ARG A 77 5.13 6.19 -14.79
CA ARG A 77 6.03 7.13 -14.10
C ARG A 77 6.50 6.58 -12.76
N LEU A 78 5.65 5.85 -12.04
CA LEU A 78 6.01 5.24 -10.76
C LEU A 78 7.05 4.12 -10.92
N THR A 79 7.12 3.43 -12.07
CA THR A 79 8.14 2.38 -12.30
C THR A 79 9.56 2.89 -12.18
N ALA A 80 9.82 4.20 -12.36
CA ALA A 80 11.15 4.79 -12.17
C ALA A 80 11.69 4.61 -10.73
N GLN A 81 10.81 4.34 -9.76
CA GLN A 81 11.19 4.08 -8.36
C GLN A 81 11.53 2.60 -8.11
N ILE A 82 11.23 1.70 -9.06
CA ILE A 82 11.49 0.26 -8.97
C ILE A 82 12.89 -0.01 -9.54
N LYS A 83 13.74 -0.68 -8.75
CA LYS A 83 15.13 -0.95 -9.11
C LYS A 83 15.42 -2.44 -9.31
N THR A 84 14.44 -3.29 -9.06
CA THR A 84 14.55 -4.74 -9.19
C THR A 84 13.96 -5.18 -10.52
N ASP A 85 14.62 -6.07 -11.25
CA ASP A 85 14.19 -6.54 -12.59
C ASP A 85 12.81 -7.20 -12.58
N LYS A 86 12.53 -8.04 -11.59
CA LYS A 86 11.22 -8.69 -11.41
C LYS A 86 10.74 -8.43 -9.99
N PRO A 87 10.17 -7.24 -9.72
CA PRO A 87 9.73 -6.87 -8.37
C PRO A 87 8.55 -7.72 -7.90
N ILE A 88 8.47 -7.90 -6.57
CA ILE A 88 7.24 -8.25 -5.88
C ILE A 88 6.56 -6.92 -5.52
N ILE A 89 5.30 -6.75 -5.91
CA ILE A 89 4.55 -5.51 -5.70
C ILE A 89 3.31 -5.81 -4.86
N VAL A 90 3.18 -5.14 -3.72
CA VAL A 90 2.02 -5.22 -2.83
C VAL A 90 1.26 -3.92 -2.91
N GLY A 91 0.01 -3.97 -3.37
CA GLY A 91 -0.83 -2.78 -3.54
C GLY A 91 -2.06 -2.79 -2.63
N LEU A 92 -2.23 -1.73 -1.84
CA LEU A 92 -3.39 -1.53 -0.98
C LEU A 92 -4.43 -0.65 -1.69
N SER A 93 -5.68 -1.09 -1.80
CA SER A 93 -6.79 -0.28 -2.32
C SER A 93 -6.45 0.30 -3.71
N PHE A 94 -6.44 1.62 -3.89
CA PHE A 94 -5.99 2.26 -5.14
C PHE A 94 -4.58 1.86 -5.54
N GLY A 95 -3.70 1.61 -4.57
CA GLY A 95 -2.36 1.07 -4.83
C GLY A 95 -2.37 -0.31 -5.50
N GLY A 96 -3.41 -1.12 -5.29
CA GLY A 96 -3.60 -2.39 -6.00
C GLY A 96 -3.91 -2.18 -7.48
N ILE A 97 -4.75 -1.21 -7.81
CA ILE A 97 -5.01 -0.79 -9.20
C ILE A 97 -3.70 -0.35 -9.87
N ILE A 98 -2.91 0.46 -9.18
CA ILE A 98 -1.59 0.90 -9.67
C ILE A 98 -0.62 -0.29 -9.83
N ALA A 99 -0.61 -1.25 -8.89
CA ALA A 99 0.23 -2.44 -8.98
C ALA A 99 -0.08 -3.29 -10.22
N ILE A 100 -1.37 -3.45 -10.56
CA ILE A 100 -1.81 -4.12 -11.79
C ILE A 100 -1.31 -3.35 -13.01
N GLU A 101 -1.50 -2.03 -13.05
CA GLU A 101 -1.06 -1.22 -14.19
C GLU A 101 0.48 -1.19 -14.35
N ILE A 102 1.24 -1.32 -13.25
CA ILE A 102 2.68 -1.52 -13.31
C ILE A 102 3.00 -2.90 -13.91
N ALA A 103 2.36 -3.97 -13.44
CA ALA A 103 2.60 -5.34 -13.89
C ALA A 103 2.29 -5.56 -15.37
N LYS A 104 1.40 -4.77 -15.96
CA LYS A 104 1.12 -4.74 -17.40
C LYS A 104 2.25 -4.09 -18.22
N GLN A 105 3.16 -3.38 -17.61
CA GLN A 105 4.18 -2.58 -18.29
C GLN A 105 5.60 -3.07 -18.08
N ILE A 106 5.86 -3.77 -16.96
CA ILE A 106 7.16 -4.37 -16.67
C ILE A 106 6.97 -5.81 -16.18
N PRO A 107 7.94 -6.71 -16.41
CA PRO A 107 7.90 -8.04 -15.82
C PRO A 107 7.92 -7.94 -14.30
N VAL A 108 7.01 -8.65 -13.62
CA VAL A 108 6.94 -8.73 -12.17
C VAL A 108 6.99 -10.18 -11.71
N GLU A 109 7.57 -10.45 -10.55
CA GLU A 109 7.58 -11.78 -9.97
C GLU A 109 6.22 -12.12 -9.35
N LYS A 110 5.65 -11.15 -8.62
CA LYS A 110 4.36 -11.32 -7.94
C LYS A 110 3.66 -9.99 -7.77
N VAL A 111 2.33 -10.00 -7.91
CA VAL A 111 1.46 -8.91 -7.50
C VAL A 111 0.60 -9.40 -6.35
N VAL A 112 0.54 -8.67 -5.24
CA VAL A 112 -0.36 -8.96 -4.13
C VAL A 112 -1.30 -7.77 -3.91
N LEU A 113 -2.58 -8.02 -4.02
CA LEU A 113 -3.62 -7.02 -3.74
C LEU A 113 -4.09 -7.15 -2.29
N LEU A 114 -4.22 -6.02 -1.62
CA LEU A 114 -4.79 -5.90 -0.28
C LEU A 114 -5.98 -4.95 -0.34
N SER A 115 -7.18 -5.42 0.01
CA SER A 115 -8.41 -4.59 0.01
C SER A 115 -8.59 -3.78 -1.29
N SER A 116 -8.44 -4.44 -2.44
CA SER A 116 -8.47 -3.80 -3.77
C SER A 116 -9.42 -4.54 -4.72
N VAL A 117 -9.34 -4.22 -5.99
CA VAL A 117 -10.07 -4.88 -7.08
C VAL A 117 -9.10 -5.25 -8.19
N LYS A 118 -9.31 -6.38 -8.87
CA LYS A 118 -8.41 -6.88 -9.94
C LYS A 118 -8.87 -6.50 -11.35
N ASP A 119 -10.16 -6.23 -11.53
CA ASP A 119 -10.73 -5.83 -12.80
C ASP A 119 -11.94 -4.89 -12.65
N LEU A 120 -12.51 -4.49 -13.80
CA LEU A 120 -13.67 -3.60 -13.83
C LEU A 120 -14.95 -4.24 -13.25
N TYR A 121 -15.04 -5.57 -13.23
CA TYR A 121 -16.24 -6.28 -12.77
C TYR A 121 -16.31 -6.30 -11.25
N GLU A 122 -15.17 -6.27 -10.59
CA GLU A 122 -15.05 -6.15 -9.14
C GLU A 122 -15.30 -4.73 -8.62
N VAL A 123 -15.24 -3.70 -9.49
CA VAL A 123 -15.58 -2.32 -9.09
C VAL A 123 -17.09 -2.23 -8.83
N PRO A 124 -17.53 -1.89 -7.61
CA PRO A 124 -18.93 -1.85 -7.27
C PRO A 124 -19.75 -0.97 -8.21
N PRO A 125 -20.96 -1.39 -8.64
CA PRO A 125 -21.76 -0.68 -9.64
C PRO A 125 -22.06 0.78 -9.29
N TYR A 126 -22.16 1.11 -7.99
CA TYR A 126 -22.41 2.48 -7.56
C TYR A 126 -21.24 3.44 -7.87
N PHE A 127 -19.99 2.94 -8.00
CA PHE A 127 -18.90 3.77 -8.52
C PHE A 127 -19.13 4.20 -9.96
N ARG A 128 -19.81 3.36 -10.77
CA ARG A 128 -20.13 3.68 -12.17
C ARG A 128 -21.11 4.86 -12.30
N VAL A 129 -21.98 5.07 -11.31
CA VAL A 129 -22.89 6.22 -11.28
C VAL A 129 -22.07 7.52 -11.24
N PHE A 130 -20.95 7.56 -10.53
CA PHE A 130 -20.05 8.71 -10.49
C PHE A 130 -19.33 8.99 -11.83
N ARG A 131 -19.36 8.05 -12.78
CA ARG A 131 -18.88 8.28 -14.15
C ARG A 131 -19.80 9.26 -14.88
N TRP A 132 -21.10 9.16 -14.66
CA TRP A 132 -22.12 10.00 -15.28
C TRP A 132 -22.36 11.28 -14.49
N PHE A 133 -22.25 11.21 -13.16
CA PHE A 133 -22.43 12.33 -12.26
C PHE A 133 -21.17 12.53 -11.41
N PRO A 134 -20.13 13.23 -11.94
CA PRO A 134 -18.83 13.34 -11.28
C PRO A 134 -18.86 14.30 -10.09
N ILE A 135 -19.76 14.08 -9.12
CA ILE A 135 -19.94 14.90 -7.91
C ILE A 135 -18.61 15.01 -7.13
N HIS A 136 -17.81 13.94 -7.13
CA HIS A 136 -16.49 13.90 -6.49
C HIS A 136 -15.53 14.99 -7.01
N ARG A 137 -15.72 15.51 -8.23
CA ARG A 137 -14.90 16.60 -8.79
C ARG A 137 -15.23 17.96 -8.20
N ILE A 138 -16.49 18.16 -7.80
CA ILE A 138 -17.00 19.45 -7.26
C ILE A 138 -17.00 19.44 -5.72
N PHE A 139 -16.85 18.26 -5.12
CA PHE A 139 -16.97 18.08 -3.68
C PHE A 139 -15.87 18.82 -2.91
N PRO A 140 -16.21 19.70 -1.94
CA PRO A 140 -15.23 20.45 -1.17
C PRO A 140 -14.65 19.56 -0.05
N PHE A 141 -13.78 18.60 -0.41
CA PHE A 141 -13.26 17.59 0.51
C PHE A 141 -12.68 18.19 1.80
N LYS A 142 -11.89 19.28 1.73
CA LYS A 142 -11.29 19.88 2.93
C LYS A 142 -12.32 20.45 3.90
N SER A 143 -13.34 21.12 3.39
CA SER A 143 -14.34 21.77 4.23
C SER A 143 -15.32 20.79 4.87
N LEU A 144 -15.50 19.63 4.25
CA LEU A 144 -16.48 18.64 4.70
C LEU A 144 -15.84 17.46 5.45
N LEU A 145 -14.53 17.28 5.35
CA LEU A 145 -13.80 16.20 6.04
C LEU A 145 -14.06 16.19 7.56
N TRP A 146 -14.12 17.35 8.20
CA TRP A 146 -14.38 17.45 9.64
C TRP A 146 -15.77 16.91 10.04
N ALA A 147 -16.77 17.11 9.19
CA ALA A 147 -18.13 16.58 9.41
C ALA A 147 -18.26 15.11 9.06
N LEU A 148 -17.35 14.60 8.21
CA LEU A 148 -17.40 13.24 7.67
C LEU A 148 -16.43 12.27 8.33
N TYR A 149 -15.66 12.66 9.36
CA TYR A 149 -14.74 11.72 10.04
C TYR A 149 -15.46 10.47 10.58
N TRP A 150 -16.66 10.62 11.13
CA TRP A 150 -17.47 9.50 11.59
C TRP A 150 -17.78 8.53 10.45
N PHE A 151 -18.16 9.06 9.30
CA PHE A 151 -18.42 8.26 8.11
C PHE A 151 -17.13 7.62 7.59
N ALA A 152 -16.01 8.36 7.58
CA ALA A 152 -14.71 7.82 7.20
C ALA A 152 -14.30 6.66 8.13
N TYR A 153 -14.40 6.81 9.45
CA TYR A 153 -14.08 5.74 10.39
C TYR A 153 -14.94 4.49 10.15
N TRP A 154 -16.23 4.70 9.91
CA TRP A 154 -17.16 3.61 9.64
C TRP A 154 -16.84 2.92 8.30
N ILE A 155 -16.63 3.67 7.22
CA ILE A 155 -16.41 3.07 5.88
C ILE A 155 -15.06 2.38 5.76
N PHE A 156 -14.01 2.92 6.40
CA PHE A 156 -12.68 2.29 6.45
C PHE A 156 -12.61 1.16 7.50
N GLY A 157 -13.59 1.06 8.40
CA GLY A 157 -13.64 0.02 9.42
C GLY A 157 -12.53 0.16 10.46
N VAL A 158 -12.30 1.37 10.97
CA VAL A 158 -11.34 1.66 12.03
C VAL A 158 -12.05 1.90 13.35
N ASP A 159 -11.71 1.12 14.37
CA ASP A 159 -12.43 1.10 15.65
C ASP A 159 -11.59 1.67 16.80
N SER A 160 -10.27 1.42 16.85
CA SER A 160 -9.41 1.90 17.92
C SER A 160 -9.08 3.40 17.79
N LEU A 161 -8.68 4.01 18.92
CA LEU A 161 -8.29 5.43 18.93
C LEU A 161 -7.03 5.69 18.11
N GLU A 162 -6.08 4.75 18.13
CA GLU A 162 -4.84 4.82 17.37
C GLU A 162 -5.11 4.78 15.86
N GLU A 163 -5.94 3.84 15.40
CA GLU A 163 -6.34 3.72 14.00
C GLU A 163 -7.07 4.98 13.52
N ARG A 164 -7.99 5.51 14.33
CA ARG A 164 -8.70 6.76 14.02
C ARG A 164 -7.77 7.96 13.92
N LYS A 165 -6.78 8.06 14.82
CA LYS A 165 -5.75 9.11 14.76
C LYS A 165 -4.93 8.99 13.49
N LEU A 166 -4.46 7.78 13.16
CA LEU A 166 -3.69 7.53 11.96
C LEU A 166 -4.48 7.88 10.70
N LEU A 167 -5.72 7.36 10.56
CA LEU A 167 -6.58 7.67 9.42
C LEU A 167 -6.86 9.16 9.30
N LYS A 168 -7.17 9.84 10.41
CA LYS A 168 -7.39 11.29 10.44
C LYS A 168 -6.17 12.06 9.95
N THR A 169 -4.98 11.70 10.43
CA THR A 169 -3.73 12.33 10.01
C THR A 169 -3.50 12.15 8.52
N ILE A 170 -3.65 10.93 8.01
CA ILE A 170 -3.54 10.60 6.59
C ILE A 170 -4.51 11.46 5.76
N LEU A 171 -5.78 11.53 6.15
CA LEU A 171 -6.80 12.29 5.41
C LEU A 171 -6.51 13.79 5.41
N LEU A 172 -5.98 14.34 6.51
CA LEU A 172 -5.62 15.77 6.60
C LEU A 172 -4.39 16.12 5.76
N GLU A 173 -3.42 15.22 5.68
CA GLU A 173 -2.18 15.41 4.93
C GLU A 173 -2.33 15.12 3.43
N THR A 174 -3.40 14.43 3.04
CA THR A 174 -3.65 14.09 1.64
C THR A 174 -3.86 15.34 0.79
N ASP A 175 -3.15 15.39 -0.35
CA ASP A 175 -3.36 16.43 -1.34
C ASP A 175 -4.75 16.29 -1.98
N PRO A 176 -5.59 17.35 -1.95
CA PRO A 176 -6.94 17.29 -2.53
C PRO A 176 -6.97 17.14 -4.04
N HIS A 177 -5.94 17.61 -4.76
CA HIS A 177 -5.85 17.44 -6.22
C HIS A 177 -5.58 15.98 -6.56
N PHE A 178 -4.60 15.37 -5.87
CA PHE A 178 -4.33 13.95 -5.98
C PHE A 178 -5.57 13.11 -5.64
N LEU A 179 -6.25 13.41 -4.52
CA LEU A 179 -7.44 12.69 -4.08
C LEU A 179 -8.55 12.72 -5.14
N LYS A 180 -8.85 13.91 -5.68
CA LYS A 180 -9.87 14.08 -6.73
C LYS A 180 -9.50 13.34 -8.02
N TRP A 181 -8.23 13.44 -8.43
CA TRP A 181 -7.73 12.74 -9.60
C TRP A 181 -7.85 11.23 -9.41
N ALA A 182 -7.35 10.69 -8.32
CA ALA A 182 -7.32 9.25 -8.06
C ALA A 182 -8.73 8.66 -7.96
N LEU A 183 -9.67 9.32 -7.24
CA LEU A 183 -11.08 8.91 -7.20
C LEU A 183 -11.69 8.87 -8.61
N HIS A 184 -11.42 9.89 -9.42
CA HIS A 184 -11.91 9.91 -10.79
C HIS A 184 -11.32 8.78 -11.63
N ARG A 185 -10.05 8.42 -11.40
CA ARG A 185 -9.39 7.30 -12.09
C ARG A 185 -9.94 5.95 -11.67
N VAL A 186 -10.25 5.71 -10.39
CA VAL A 186 -10.94 4.49 -9.95
C VAL A 186 -12.28 4.32 -10.68
N VAL A 187 -13.07 5.40 -10.77
CA VAL A 187 -14.38 5.39 -11.45
C VAL A 187 -14.27 5.10 -12.95
N LEU A 188 -13.21 5.56 -13.60
CA LEU A 188 -12.99 5.37 -15.05
C LEU A 188 -12.18 4.13 -15.37
N TRP A 189 -11.62 3.45 -14.38
CA TRP A 189 -10.79 2.27 -14.61
C TRP A 189 -11.63 1.14 -15.21
N ASN A 190 -11.17 0.61 -16.34
CA ASN A 190 -11.88 -0.37 -17.15
C ASN A 190 -10.98 -1.55 -17.52
N ASN A 191 -10.13 -1.96 -16.57
CA ASN A 191 -9.23 -3.08 -16.76
C ASN A 191 -9.99 -4.42 -16.85
N GLU A 192 -9.60 -5.25 -17.83
CA GLU A 192 -10.05 -6.64 -17.97
C GLU A 192 -8.88 -7.63 -17.93
N GLU A 193 -7.64 -7.12 -17.90
CA GLU A 193 -6.42 -7.91 -17.92
C GLU A 193 -5.89 -8.14 -16.51
N ILE A 194 -5.90 -9.39 -16.07
CA ILE A 194 -5.41 -9.78 -14.74
C ILE A 194 -4.05 -10.45 -14.91
N PRO A 195 -2.99 -9.96 -14.21
CA PRO A 195 -1.68 -10.62 -14.24
C PRO A 195 -1.77 -12.06 -13.71
N GLU A 196 -1.14 -13.03 -14.40
CA GLU A 196 -1.19 -14.46 -14.04
C GLU A 196 -0.62 -14.75 -12.65
N ASN A 197 0.35 -13.95 -12.21
CA ASN A 197 1.03 -14.07 -10.92
C ASN A 197 0.44 -13.15 -9.84
N LEU A 198 -0.84 -12.81 -9.94
CA LEU A 198 -1.56 -12.03 -8.95
C LEU A 198 -2.11 -12.92 -7.83
N SER A 199 -2.06 -12.43 -6.60
CA SER A 199 -2.79 -12.96 -5.45
C SER A 199 -3.57 -11.83 -4.77
N HIS A 200 -4.80 -12.12 -4.33
CA HIS A 200 -5.70 -11.14 -3.74
C HIS A 200 -6.10 -11.54 -2.33
N ILE A 201 -5.74 -10.71 -1.35
CA ILE A 201 -6.17 -10.80 0.05
C ILE A 201 -7.22 -9.72 0.27
N HIS A 202 -8.39 -10.11 0.79
CA HIS A 202 -9.50 -9.18 0.96
C HIS A 202 -10.22 -9.35 2.29
N GLY A 203 -10.73 -8.25 2.83
CA GLY A 203 -11.48 -8.22 4.07
C GLY A 203 -12.98 -8.45 3.85
N ARG A 204 -13.57 -9.42 4.57
CA ARG A 204 -15.01 -9.68 4.45
C ARG A 204 -15.89 -8.51 4.85
N CYS A 205 -15.40 -7.65 5.76
CA CYS A 205 -16.09 -6.47 6.27
C CYS A 205 -15.68 -5.18 5.56
N ASP A 206 -15.01 -5.28 4.40
CA ASP A 206 -14.68 -4.12 3.58
C ASP A 206 -15.96 -3.45 3.07
N ARG A 207 -16.11 -2.15 3.35
CA ARG A 207 -17.28 -1.36 2.96
C ARG A 207 -17.02 -0.46 1.76
N ILE A 208 -15.76 -0.34 1.34
CA ILE A 208 -15.37 0.42 0.13
C ILE A 208 -15.49 -0.48 -1.09
N PHE A 209 -14.88 -1.68 -1.02
CA PHE A 209 -15.03 -2.75 -1.99
C PHE A 209 -15.67 -3.96 -1.32
N PRO A 210 -17.02 -3.98 -1.17
CA PRO A 210 -17.69 -5.07 -0.45
C PRO A 210 -17.37 -6.44 -1.05
N ALA A 211 -17.15 -7.42 -0.17
CA ALA A 211 -16.79 -8.79 -0.52
C ALA A 211 -17.78 -9.48 -1.49
N LEU A 212 -18.97 -8.93 -1.66
CA LEU A 212 -19.95 -9.39 -2.65
C LEU A 212 -19.50 -9.17 -4.10
N PHE A 213 -18.63 -8.18 -4.34
CA PHE A 213 -18.20 -7.79 -5.68
C PHE A 213 -16.79 -8.27 -6.02
N VAL A 214 -16.07 -8.89 -5.11
CA VAL A 214 -14.69 -9.32 -5.30
C VAL A 214 -14.52 -10.82 -5.11
N GLU A 215 -13.60 -11.43 -5.83
CA GLU A 215 -13.25 -12.85 -5.74
C GLU A 215 -11.77 -13.00 -5.31
N PRO A 216 -11.46 -12.87 -4.02
CA PRO A 216 -10.11 -12.97 -3.52
C PRO A 216 -9.66 -14.42 -3.34
N ASP A 217 -8.33 -14.64 -3.41
CA ASP A 217 -7.72 -15.94 -3.08
C ASP A 217 -7.75 -16.20 -1.57
N PHE A 218 -7.66 -15.12 -0.76
CA PHE A 218 -7.64 -15.19 0.70
C PHE A 218 -8.62 -14.19 1.31
N MET A 219 -9.58 -14.70 2.08
CA MET A 219 -10.59 -13.89 2.76
C MET A 219 -10.31 -13.78 4.25
N VAL A 220 -10.04 -12.55 4.73
CA VAL A 220 -9.90 -12.23 6.15
C VAL A 220 -11.29 -12.02 6.75
N LYS A 221 -11.74 -12.91 7.66
CA LYS A 221 -13.15 -12.96 8.12
C LYS A 221 -13.67 -11.67 8.75
N GLN A 222 -12.85 -10.99 9.54
CA GLN A 222 -13.20 -9.72 10.20
C GLN A 222 -12.43 -8.52 9.60
N GLY A 223 -11.72 -8.75 8.50
CA GLY A 223 -10.94 -7.71 7.83
C GLY A 223 -11.81 -6.60 7.29
N SER A 224 -11.49 -5.36 7.64
CA SER A 224 -12.04 -4.14 7.07
C SER A 224 -11.22 -3.67 5.87
N HIS A 225 -11.54 -2.48 5.34
CA HIS A 225 -10.72 -1.88 4.26
C HIS A 225 -9.27 -1.61 4.70
N LEU A 226 -9.05 -1.25 5.96
CA LEU A 226 -7.71 -1.05 6.54
C LEU A 226 -7.23 -2.26 7.37
N MET A 227 -7.54 -3.48 6.95
CA MET A 227 -7.10 -4.71 7.61
C MET A 227 -5.57 -4.83 7.74
N VAL A 228 -4.80 -4.13 6.91
CA VAL A 228 -3.34 -4.03 7.03
C VAL A 228 -2.88 -3.43 8.36
N ILE A 229 -3.77 -2.74 9.08
CA ILE A 229 -3.52 -2.15 10.40
C ILE A 229 -4.05 -3.07 11.50
N ASN A 230 -5.36 -3.37 11.48
CA ASN A 230 -6.03 -4.08 12.57
C ASN A 230 -5.94 -5.61 12.48
N HIS A 231 -5.57 -6.17 11.33
CA HIS A 231 -5.27 -7.59 11.11
C HIS A 231 -3.83 -7.81 10.63
N ALA A 232 -2.90 -6.93 11.03
CA ALA A 232 -1.52 -6.92 10.53
C ALA A 232 -0.80 -8.27 10.69
N ALA A 233 -1.02 -9.00 11.78
CA ALA A 233 -0.41 -10.31 12.00
C ALA A 233 -0.89 -11.34 10.95
N GLU A 234 -2.20 -11.47 10.76
CA GLU A 234 -2.79 -12.38 9.77
C GLU A 234 -2.36 -12.01 8.34
N ILE A 235 -2.33 -10.70 8.02
CA ILE A 235 -1.85 -10.22 6.72
C ILE A 235 -0.37 -10.53 6.53
N SER A 236 0.46 -10.37 7.56
CA SER A 236 1.89 -10.69 7.51
C SER A 236 2.11 -12.18 7.21
N ASP A 237 1.39 -13.06 7.89
CA ASP A 237 1.46 -14.50 7.67
C ASP A 237 1.02 -14.90 6.26
N LEU A 238 -0.05 -14.28 5.75
CA LEU A 238 -0.52 -14.51 4.39
C LEU A 238 0.48 -14.00 3.36
N LEU A 239 1.01 -12.80 3.54
CA LEU A 239 2.07 -12.24 2.67
C LEU A 239 3.27 -13.17 2.65
N GLN A 240 3.78 -13.59 3.81
CA GLN A 240 4.94 -14.49 3.89
C GLN A 240 4.71 -15.80 3.14
N ARG A 241 3.51 -16.40 3.20
CA ARG A 241 3.17 -17.62 2.44
C ARG A 241 3.08 -17.42 0.94
N ILE A 242 2.67 -16.22 0.50
CA ILE A 242 2.48 -15.90 -0.93
C ILE A 242 3.83 -15.59 -1.61
N ILE A 243 4.76 -14.95 -0.89
CA ILE A 243 6.01 -14.45 -1.45
C ILE A 243 7.23 -15.31 -1.07
N GLY A 244 7.15 -16.10 0.00
CA GLY A 244 8.21 -17.00 0.51
C GLY A 244 8.08 -18.34 -0.09
#